data_8abbc4985e2db7b124a570cfb804e33b
#
_entry.id   8abbc4985e2db7b124a570cfb804e33b
#
_cell.length_a   1.000
_cell.length_b   1.000
_cell.length_c   1.000
_cell.angle_alpha   90.00
_cell.angle_beta   90.00
_cell.angle_gamma   90.00
#
_symmetry.space_group_name_H-M   'P 1'
#
loop_
_entity.id
_entity.type
_entity.pdbx_description
1 polymer ?
#
loop_
_entity_poly.entity_id
_entity_poly.type
_entity_poly.pdbx_seq_one_letter_code
_entity_poly.pdbx_strand_id
1 'polypeptide(L)' 'MTPELQKFYDNAFSMMATEGWKDLMEDIEKVLNSYDKLSSVTETHSLDFRRGQIDILTWLLGLRTAYEETYDDLAQGDTK' A
#
# COMPACT_ATOMS: atom_id res chain seq x y z
N MET A 1 -18.94 11.02 -8.19
CA MET A 1 -17.68 11.41 -7.48
C MET A 1 -17.59 12.93 -7.44
N THR A 2 -17.29 13.50 -6.29
CA THR A 2 -17.16 14.95 -6.18
C THR A 2 -15.88 15.45 -6.85
N PRO A 3 -15.81 16.74 -7.27
CA PRO A 3 -14.58 17.28 -7.81
C PRO A 3 -13.38 17.18 -6.86
N GLU A 4 -13.61 17.33 -5.56
CA GLU A 4 -12.55 17.21 -4.56
C GLU A 4 -12.02 15.78 -4.48
N LEU A 5 -12.91 14.81 -4.54
CA LEU A 5 -12.53 13.39 -4.50
C LEU A 5 -11.82 12.99 -5.79
N GLN A 6 -12.30 13.50 -6.94
CA GLN A 6 -11.62 13.28 -8.22
C GLN A 6 -10.19 13.81 -8.17
N LYS A 7 -10.02 15.01 -7.65
CA LYS A 7 -8.69 15.62 -7.51
C LYS A 7 -7.78 14.79 -6.60
N PHE A 8 -8.34 14.28 -5.50
CA PHE A 8 -7.58 13.43 -4.59
C PHE A 8 -7.02 12.21 -5.33
N TYR A 9 -7.85 11.51 -6.09
CA TYR A 9 -7.40 10.32 -6.82
C TYR A 9 -6.43 10.67 -7.94
N ASP A 10 -6.68 11.76 -8.66
CA ASP A 10 -5.76 12.21 -9.72
C ASP A 10 -4.37 12.46 -9.14
N ASN A 11 -4.30 13.13 -8.00
CA ASN A 11 -3.03 13.40 -7.32
C ASN A 11 -2.36 12.11 -6.83
N ALA A 12 -3.15 11.20 -6.26
CA ALA A 12 -2.62 9.94 -5.76
C ALA A 12 -2.04 9.10 -6.90
N PHE A 13 -2.76 8.98 -8.01
CA PHE A 13 -2.29 8.21 -9.15
C PHE A 13 -1.08 8.85 -9.82
N SER A 14 -1.03 10.18 -9.90
CA SER A 14 0.16 10.89 -10.39
C SER A 14 1.38 10.59 -9.55
N MET A 15 1.23 10.60 -8.23
CA MET A 15 2.31 10.26 -7.31
C MET A 15 2.77 8.82 -7.53
N MET A 16 1.81 7.90 -7.63
CA MET A 16 2.11 6.46 -7.76
C MET A 16 2.67 6.08 -9.13
N ALA A 17 2.67 7.01 -10.09
CA ALA A 17 3.26 6.79 -11.41
C ALA A 17 4.72 7.25 -11.48
N THR A 18 5.27 7.78 -10.40
CA THR A 18 6.65 8.30 -10.39
C THR A 18 7.66 7.20 -10.17
N GLU A 19 8.88 7.45 -10.65
CA GLU A 19 10.02 6.56 -10.38
C GLU A 19 10.28 6.44 -8.88
N GLY A 20 10.14 7.55 -8.14
CA GLY A 20 10.31 7.53 -6.69
C GLY A 20 9.36 6.58 -5.99
N TRP A 21 8.10 6.55 -6.41
CA TRP A 21 7.13 5.61 -5.85
C TRP A 21 7.53 4.17 -6.12
N LYS A 22 7.95 3.88 -7.36
CA LYS A 22 8.42 2.55 -7.74
C LYS A 22 9.61 2.12 -6.88
N ASP A 23 10.58 3.01 -6.73
CA ASP A 23 11.77 2.74 -5.93
C ASP A 23 11.39 2.48 -4.47
N LEU A 24 10.46 3.27 -3.93
CA LEU A 24 9.98 3.09 -2.56
C LEU A 24 9.31 1.73 -2.39
N MET A 25 8.48 1.33 -3.35
CA MET A 25 7.79 0.04 -3.28
C MET A 25 8.78 -1.12 -3.35
N GLU A 26 9.81 -1.01 -4.17
CA GLU A 26 10.88 -2.01 -4.24
C GLU A 26 11.63 -2.11 -2.91
N ASP A 27 11.93 -0.98 -2.26
CA ASP A 27 12.59 -0.97 -0.97
C ASP A 27 11.72 -1.62 0.12
N ILE A 28 10.43 -1.34 0.11
CA ILE A 28 9.49 -1.95 1.06
C ILE A 28 9.46 -3.46 0.88
N GLU A 29 9.45 -3.92 -0.38
CA GLU A 29 9.48 -5.35 -0.67
C GLU A 29 10.75 -6.01 -0.13
N LYS A 30 11.90 -5.34 -0.29
CA LYS A 30 13.17 -5.83 0.27
C LYS A 30 13.12 -5.93 1.79
N VAL A 31 12.52 -4.94 2.45
CA VAL A 31 12.37 -4.96 3.91
C VAL A 31 11.51 -6.14 4.34
N LEU A 32 10.38 -6.36 3.65
CA LEU A 32 9.50 -7.51 3.95
C LEU A 32 10.24 -8.83 3.79
N ASN A 33 11.00 -8.97 2.70
CA ASN A 33 11.75 -10.21 2.46
C ASN A 33 12.80 -10.44 3.54
N SER A 34 13.39 -9.37 4.08
CA SER A 34 14.36 -9.49 5.17
C SER A 34 13.72 -9.98 6.47
N TYR A 35 12.45 -9.67 6.69
CA TYR A 35 11.74 -10.13 7.88
C TYR A 35 11.54 -11.65 7.87
N ASP A 36 11.33 -12.24 6.71
CA ASP A 36 11.23 -13.71 6.59
C ASP A 36 12.52 -14.39 7.04
N LYS A 37 13.66 -13.75 6.82
CA LYS A 37 14.96 -14.30 7.22
C LYS A 37 15.22 -14.17 8.72
N LEU A 38 14.40 -13.39 9.42
CA LEU A 38 14.52 -13.18 10.86
C LEU A 38 13.53 -14.06 11.63
N SER A 39 13.19 -15.21 11.07
CA SER A 39 12.24 -16.17 11.67
C SER A 39 12.71 -16.75 13.00
N SER A 40 13.94 -16.45 13.41
CA SER A 40 14.48 -16.89 14.69
C SER A 40 14.03 -16.04 15.88
N VAL A 41 13.20 -15.04 15.68
CA VAL A 41 12.65 -14.24 16.79
C VAL A 41 11.75 -15.13 17.64
N THR A 42 12.12 -15.27 18.92
CA THR A 42 11.46 -16.24 19.82
C THR A 42 10.59 -15.56 20.88
N GLU A 43 10.67 -14.25 21.06
CA GLU A 43 9.89 -13.53 22.05
C GLU A 43 8.52 -13.18 21.49
N THR A 44 7.46 -13.53 22.22
CA THR A 44 6.08 -13.37 21.76
C THR A 44 5.76 -11.91 21.40
N HIS A 45 6.14 -10.97 22.26
CA HIS A 45 5.85 -9.55 21.99
C HIS A 45 6.62 -9.03 20.78
N SER A 46 7.81 -9.56 20.52
CA SER A 46 8.60 -9.19 19.34
C SER A 46 7.95 -9.74 18.07
N LEU A 47 7.37 -10.94 18.14
CA LEU A 47 6.63 -11.51 17.01
C LEU A 47 5.39 -10.70 16.69
N ASP A 48 4.64 -10.26 17.70
CA ASP A 48 3.46 -9.44 17.50
C ASP A 48 3.82 -8.08 16.88
N PHE A 49 4.89 -7.47 17.37
CA PHE A 49 5.38 -6.21 16.81
C PHE A 49 5.78 -6.39 15.34
N ARG A 50 6.50 -7.47 15.05
CA ARG A 50 6.94 -7.78 13.69
C ARG A 50 5.75 -8.03 12.77
N ARG A 51 4.72 -8.72 13.26
CA ARG A 51 3.51 -8.96 12.50
C ARG A 51 2.83 -7.64 12.13
N GLY A 52 2.74 -6.70 13.08
CA GLY A 52 2.20 -5.38 12.81
C GLY A 52 2.97 -4.64 11.73
N GLN A 53 4.29 -4.71 11.77
CA GLN A 53 5.13 -4.10 10.74
C GLN A 53 4.88 -4.73 9.37
N ILE A 54 4.79 -6.05 9.30
CA ILE A 54 4.53 -6.78 8.06
C ILE A 54 3.16 -6.40 7.50
N ASP A 55 2.14 -6.32 8.36
CA ASP A 55 0.79 -5.97 7.95
C ASP A 55 0.75 -4.58 7.32
N ILE A 56 1.39 -3.60 7.94
CA ILE A 56 1.41 -2.22 7.42
C ILE A 56 2.17 -2.14 6.10
N LEU A 57 3.33 -2.80 6.02
CA LEU A 57 4.12 -2.77 4.78
C LEU A 57 3.39 -3.49 3.64
N THR A 58 2.72 -4.59 3.95
CA THR A 58 1.92 -5.31 2.97
C THR A 58 0.77 -4.45 2.46
N TRP A 59 0.12 -3.71 3.37
CA TRP A 59 -0.94 -2.77 3.00
C TRP A 59 -0.41 -1.70 2.04
N LEU A 60 0.77 -1.14 2.33
CA LEU A 60 1.38 -0.13 1.46
C LEU A 60 1.66 -0.67 0.06
N LEU A 61 2.14 -1.92 -0.03
CA LEU A 61 2.42 -2.53 -1.33
C LEU A 61 1.15 -2.74 -2.16
N GLY A 62 0.01 -2.94 -1.50
CA GLY A 62 -1.28 -3.11 -2.16
C GLY A 62 -2.05 -1.81 -2.35
N LEU A 63 -1.50 -0.68 -1.95
CA LEU A 63 -2.24 0.59 -1.87
C LEU A 63 -2.75 1.04 -3.24
N ARG A 64 -1.91 0.95 -4.27
CA ARG A 64 -2.30 1.37 -5.61
C ARG A 64 -3.49 0.55 -6.11
N THR A 65 -3.47 -0.75 -5.95
CA THR A 65 -4.56 -1.63 -6.35
C THR A 65 -5.84 -1.29 -5.59
N ALA A 66 -5.73 -1.05 -4.28
CA ALA A 66 -6.88 -0.68 -3.46
C ALA A 66 -7.49 0.64 -3.93
N TYR A 67 -6.65 1.62 -4.26
CA TYR A 67 -7.13 2.91 -4.76
C TYR A 67 -7.78 2.76 -6.14
N GLU A 68 -7.22 1.95 -7.02
CA GLU A 68 -7.79 1.71 -8.35
C GLU A 68 -9.16 1.06 -8.25
N GLU A 69 -9.31 0.07 -7.38
CA GLU A 69 -10.58 -0.62 -7.17
C GLU A 69 -11.65 0.32 -6.62
N THR A 70 -11.28 1.11 -5.61
CA THR A 70 -12.21 2.07 -5.01
C THR A 70 -12.60 3.14 -6.02
N TYR A 71 -11.64 3.64 -6.79
CA TYR A 71 -11.91 4.63 -7.82
C TYR A 71 -12.90 4.09 -8.87
N ASP A 72 -12.67 2.87 -9.33
CA ASP A 72 -13.55 2.24 -10.32
C ASP A 72 -14.97 2.07 -9.78
N ASP A 73 -15.10 1.64 -8.52
CA ASP A 73 -16.42 1.50 -7.89
C ASP A 73 -17.14 2.84 -7.80
N LEU A 74 -16.44 3.89 -7.40
CA LEU A 74 -17.02 5.23 -7.31
C LEU A 74 -17.41 5.77 -8.68
N ALA A 75 -16.57 5.55 -9.69
CA ALA A 75 -16.86 5.99 -11.05
C ALA A 75 -18.07 5.24 -11.62
N GLN A 76 -18.20 3.95 -11.36
CA GLN A 76 -19.35 3.17 -11.80
C GLN A 76 -20.63 3.64 -11.11
N GLY A 77 -20.54 3.97 -9.81
CA GLY A 77 -21.67 4.50 -9.08
C GLY A 77 -22.22 5.80 -9.69
N ASP A 78 -21.33 6.62 -10.23
CA ASP A 78 -21.71 7.90 -10.83
C ASP A 78 -22.42 7.76 -12.18
N THR A 79 -22.34 6.59 -12.81
CA THR A 79 -22.92 6.36 -14.12
C THR A 79 -24.35 5.81 -14.06
N LYS A 80 -24.83 5.57 -12.86
CA LYS A 80 -26.21 5.09 -12.68
C LYS A 80 -27.19 6.27 -12.48
#